data_97c94a9ed741e05af82eea1075126ba9
#
_entry.id   97c94a9ed741e05af82eea1075126ba9
#
_cell.length_a   1.000
_cell.length_b   1.000
_cell.length_c   1.000
_cell.angle_alpha   90.00
_cell.angle_beta   90.00
_cell.angle_gamma   90.00
#
_symmetry.space_group_name_H-M   'P 1'
#
loop_
_entity.id
_entity.type
_entity.pdbx_description
1 polymer ?
#
loop_
_entity_poly.entity_id
_entity_poly.type
_entity_poly.pdbx_seq_one_letter_code
_entity_poly.pdbx_strand_id
1 'polypeptide(L)'
;VPGSKAGDYAQYAPLLWADKKARIGDIVKDRGPLWQRLMHPFLLAALNTEPEDSSAALAGAVLRETLAKGGRFYRPRIAHPTLAAAFVDPALAFLNDKGATLRLSTRVRGLTLNGHSTLALDTPDATLPVAAGDAVILAAPPWAAADLLPGLTVPNDFRAIVNAHFKMAAPAGSPAMLGVIGGTAEWIFAFRDRISVTVSGADAIVDQDREDLAIRIWADVTKALNIKAPLPAWQIVKEKRATFAATPAQDARRPPAKTQWRNLFLAGDWSQTGLPATIEGALRSGETAAALALRHLSL
;
A
#
# COMPACT_ATOMS: atom_id res chain seq x y z
N VAL A 1 -20.30 15.09 -7.87
CA VAL A 1 -20.70 13.74 -8.30
C VAL A 1 -22.14 13.80 -8.79
N PRO A 2 -22.47 13.26 -9.98
CA PRO A 2 -23.85 13.26 -10.48
C PRO A 2 -24.81 12.60 -9.47
N GLY A 3 -25.92 13.29 -9.17
CA GLY A 3 -26.92 12.83 -8.20
C GLY A 3 -26.59 13.14 -6.73
N SER A 4 -25.47 13.79 -6.42
CA SER A 4 -25.14 14.27 -5.08
C SER A 4 -25.41 15.76 -4.91
N LYS A 5 -25.59 16.20 -3.67
CA LYS A 5 -25.75 17.60 -3.24
C LYS A 5 -24.55 18.02 -2.42
N ALA A 6 -24.28 19.32 -2.30
CA ALA A 6 -23.18 19.84 -1.51
C ALA A 6 -23.24 19.38 -0.03
N GLY A 7 -24.46 19.28 0.54
CA GLY A 7 -24.67 18.81 1.90
C GLY A 7 -24.25 17.36 2.14
N ASP A 8 -24.26 16.49 1.11
CA ASP A 8 -23.90 15.08 1.24
C ASP A 8 -22.43 14.91 1.63
N TYR A 9 -21.59 15.90 1.33
CA TYR A 9 -20.15 15.89 1.69
C TYR A 9 -19.92 16.13 3.18
N ALA A 10 -20.86 16.81 3.86
CA ALA A 10 -20.68 17.17 5.27
C ALA A 10 -20.56 15.97 6.21
N GLN A 11 -21.19 14.82 5.88
CA GLN A 11 -21.11 13.60 6.68
C GLN A 11 -19.69 13.00 6.75
N TYR A 12 -18.78 13.38 5.83
CA TYR A 12 -17.40 12.91 5.82
C TYR A 12 -16.46 13.78 6.67
N ALA A 13 -16.88 14.99 7.05
CA ALA A 13 -16.07 15.88 7.86
C ALA A 13 -15.67 15.26 9.23
N PRO A 14 -16.52 14.52 9.95
CA PRO A 14 -16.13 13.88 11.20
C PRO A 14 -14.97 12.87 11.07
N LEU A 15 -14.75 12.29 9.89
CA LEU A 15 -13.60 11.40 9.64
C LEU A 15 -12.26 12.12 9.86
N LEU A 16 -12.20 13.44 9.63
CA LEU A 16 -10.97 14.22 9.79
C LEU A 16 -10.41 14.22 11.21
N TRP A 17 -11.28 13.96 12.20
CA TRP A 17 -10.94 13.96 13.63
C TRP A 17 -11.42 12.68 14.32
N ALA A 18 -11.63 11.61 13.57
CA ALA A 18 -12.20 10.37 14.09
C ALA A 18 -11.27 9.72 15.14
N ASP A 19 -11.89 9.12 16.14
CA ASP A 19 -11.20 8.29 17.13
C ASP A 19 -10.55 7.06 16.46
N LYS A 20 -9.40 6.62 16.98
CA LYS A 20 -8.64 5.47 16.45
C LYS A 20 -9.41 4.16 16.53
N LYS A 21 -10.42 4.04 17.42
CA LYS A 21 -11.24 2.85 17.57
C LYS A 21 -12.49 2.87 16.68
N ALA A 22 -12.85 4.03 16.10
CA ALA A 22 -14.04 4.16 15.26
C ALA A 22 -13.82 3.56 13.87
N ARG A 23 -14.86 2.92 13.34
CA ARG A 23 -14.94 2.49 11.94
C ARG A 23 -15.63 3.56 11.10
N ILE A 24 -15.36 3.56 9.80
CA ILE A 24 -16.08 4.46 8.87
C ILE A 24 -17.58 4.20 8.93
N GLY A 25 -18.02 2.93 9.00
CA GLY A 25 -19.42 2.55 9.11
C GLY A 25 -20.12 3.05 10.38
N ASP A 26 -19.38 3.40 11.44
CA ASP A 26 -19.95 3.99 12.65
C ASP A 26 -20.28 5.47 12.45
N ILE A 27 -19.60 6.17 11.53
CA ILE A 27 -19.72 7.61 11.29
C ILE A 27 -20.55 7.91 10.05
N VAL A 28 -20.22 7.29 8.92
CA VAL A 28 -20.86 7.55 7.63
C VAL A 28 -22.03 6.60 7.46
N LYS A 29 -23.24 7.13 7.43
CA LYS A 29 -24.50 6.34 7.37
C LYS A 29 -25.21 6.41 6.01
N ASP A 30 -25.12 7.55 5.33
CA ASP A 30 -25.74 7.69 4.02
C ASP A 30 -24.94 6.97 2.93
N ARG A 31 -25.61 6.08 2.22
CA ARG A 31 -25.10 5.26 1.11
C ARG A 31 -25.60 5.72 -0.25
N GLY A 32 -26.00 6.97 -0.35
CA GLY A 32 -26.50 7.60 -1.57
C GLY A 32 -25.47 7.70 -2.71
N PRO A 33 -25.79 8.45 -3.78
CA PRO A 33 -24.94 8.53 -4.98
C PRO A 33 -23.50 8.96 -4.74
N LEU A 34 -23.25 9.84 -3.74
CA LEU A 34 -21.89 10.26 -3.40
C LEU A 34 -21.06 9.11 -2.85
N TRP A 35 -21.65 8.29 -1.97
CA TRP A 35 -21.00 7.09 -1.46
C TRP A 35 -20.70 6.11 -2.59
N GLN A 36 -21.71 5.71 -3.34
CA GLN A 36 -21.59 4.66 -4.36
C GLN A 36 -20.64 5.02 -5.49
N ARG A 37 -20.61 6.30 -5.90
CA ARG A 37 -19.89 6.74 -7.10
C ARG A 37 -18.51 7.35 -6.84
N LEU A 38 -18.21 7.73 -5.60
CA LEU A 38 -16.95 8.35 -5.27
C LEU A 38 -16.35 7.78 -3.98
N MET A 39 -17.05 7.92 -2.85
CA MET A 39 -16.39 7.71 -1.55
C MET A 39 -16.07 6.25 -1.28
N HIS A 40 -16.98 5.33 -1.58
CA HIS A 40 -16.72 3.89 -1.42
C HIS A 40 -15.57 3.42 -2.31
N PRO A 41 -15.58 3.59 -3.65
CA PRO A 41 -14.47 3.14 -4.49
C PRO A 41 -13.15 3.85 -4.17
N PHE A 42 -13.17 5.12 -3.79
CA PHE A 42 -11.98 5.86 -3.37
C PHE A 42 -11.41 5.32 -2.05
N LEU A 43 -12.25 5.12 -1.04
CA LEU A 43 -11.82 4.60 0.26
C LEU A 43 -11.38 3.14 0.16
N LEU A 44 -12.07 2.31 -0.62
CA LEU A 44 -11.67 0.94 -0.88
C LEU A 44 -10.28 0.88 -1.54
N ALA A 45 -10.03 1.69 -2.54
CA ALA A 45 -8.72 1.77 -3.20
C ALA A 45 -7.61 2.26 -2.26
N ALA A 46 -7.90 3.21 -1.36
CA ALA A 46 -6.92 3.80 -0.47
C ALA A 46 -6.61 2.91 0.75
N LEU A 47 -7.59 2.14 1.21
CA LEU A 47 -7.51 1.34 2.45
C LEU A 47 -7.35 -0.17 2.16
N ASN A 48 -7.65 -0.59 0.94
CA ASN A 48 -7.68 -2.00 0.52
C ASN A 48 -8.49 -2.90 1.50
N THR A 49 -9.49 -2.33 2.12
CA THR A 49 -10.35 -2.99 3.11
C THR A 49 -11.74 -2.41 2.93
N GLU A 50 -12.78 -3.24 3.09
CA GLU A 50 -14.15 -2.76 2.96
C GLU A 50 -14.36 -1.50 3.82
N PRO A 51 -14.82 -0.38 3.23
CA PRO A 51 -14.84 0.91 3.93
C PRO A 51 -15.63 0.91 5.23
N GLU A 52 -16.73 0.17 5.30
CA GLU A 52 -17.54 0.08 6.52
C GLU A 52 -16.77 -0.44 7.73
N ASP A 53 -15.86 -1.38 7.51
CA ASP A 53 -15.05 -2.03 8.55
C ASP A 53 -13.72 -1.31 8.79
N SER A 54 -13.38 -0.41 7.90
CA SER A 54 -12.09 0.31 7.92
C SER A 54 -12.03 1.35 9.03
N SER A 55 -10.81 1.60 9.52
CA SER A 55 -10.50 2.63 10.50
C SER A 55 -10.89 4.02 9.99
N ALA A 56 -11.77 4.69 10.72
CA ALA A 56 -12.14 6.07 10.43
C ALA A 56 -10.94 7.03 10.55
N ALA A 57 -10.02 6.75 11.47
CA ALA A 57 -8.81 7.56 11.66
C ALA A 57 -7.85 7.46 10.45
N LEU A 58 -7.67 6.25 9.88
CA LEU A 58 -6.87 6.06 8.66
C LEU A 58 -7.53 6.70 7.44
N ALA A 59 -8.85 6.56 7.29
CA ALA A 59 -9.59 7.28 6.26
C ALA A 59 -9.45 8.80 6.40
N GLY A 60 -9.58 9.31 7.62
CA GLY A 60 -9.38 10.72 7.93
C GLY A 60 -7.97 11.21 7.58
N ALA A 61 -6.95 10.38 7.81
CA ALA A 61 -5.58 10.70 7.40
C ALA A 61 -5.45 10.85 5.87
N VAL A 62 -6.05 9.93 5.11
CA VAL A 62 -6.11 10.04 3.64
C VAL A 62 -6.82 11.30 3.20
N LEU A 63 -7.98 11.61 3.80
CA LEU A 63 -8.74 12.81 3.46
C LEU A 63 -7.97 14.10 3.78
N ARG A 64 -7.29 14.16 4.93
CA ARG A 64 -6.44 15.31 5.32
C ARG A 64 -5.29 15.54 4.34
N GLU A 65 -4.65 14.45 3.88
CA GLU A 65 -3.50 14.53 2.96
C GLU A 65 -3.92 14.83 1.52
N THR A 66 -5.18 14.60 1.15
CA THR A 66 -5.69 14.74 -0.22
C THR A 66 -6.77 15.80 -0.35
N LEU A 67 -8.02 15.44 -0.16
CA LEU A 67 -9.18 16.30 -0.45
C LEU A 67 -9.21 17.58 0.38
N ALA A 68 -8.80 17.52 1.65
CA ALA A 68 -8.79 18.69 2.54
C ALA A 68 -7.68 19.71 2.18
N LYS A 69 -6.61 19.29 1.47
CA LYS A 69 -5.53 20.18 1.01
C LYS A 69 -5.81 20.88 -0.32
N GLY A 70 -6.89 20.50 -1.01
CA GLY A 70 -7.31 21.14 -2.27
C GLY A 70 -6.74 20.51 -3.54
N GLY A 71 -7.12 21.08 -4.70
CA GLY A 71 -7.10 20.45 -6.01
C GLY A 71 -5.79 19.83 -6.50
N ARG A 72 -4.64 20.34 -6.12
CA ARG A 72 -3.36 19.74 -6.54
C ARG A 72 -3.01 18.45 -5.80
N PHE A 73 -3.55 18.22 -4.61
CA PHE A 73 -3.23 17.09 -3.74
C PHE A 73 -4.06 15.84 -4.01
N TYR A 74 -5.19 15.96 -4.69
CA TYR A 74 -5.99 14.81 -5.11
C TYR A 74 -5.91 14.51 -6.62
N ARG A 75 -4.98 15.15 -7.36
CA ARG A 75 -4.71 14.78 -8.75
C ARG A 75 -3.92 13.47 -8.79
N PRO A 76 -4.45 12.41 -9.42
CA PRO A 76 -3.73 11.16 -9.56
C PRO A 76 -2.40 11.36 -10.28
N ARG A 77 -1.36 10.72 -9.78
CA ARG A 77 -0.06 10.61 -10.43
C ARG A 77 0.22 9.15 -10.71
N ILE A 78 0.35 8.80 -11.98
CA ILE A 78 0.57 7.43 -12.40
C ILE A 78 2.03 7.25 -12.71
N ALA A 79 2.67 6.25 -12.10
CA ALA A 79 4.06 5.93 -12.35
C ALA A 79 4.25 5.48 -13.81
N HIS A 80 5.25 6.03 -14.51
CA HIS A 80 5.51 5.74 -15.89
C HIS A 80 7.02 5.57 -16.14
N PRO A 81 7.43 4.57 -16.91
CA PRO A 81 6.66 3.47 -17.50
C PRO A 81 6.24 2.41 -16.48
N THR A 82 6.91 2.31 -15.33
CA THR A 82 6.64 1.35 -14.26
C THR A 82 6.85 1.96 -12.88
N LEU A 83 6.36 1.29 -11.83
CA LEU A 83 6.67 1.66 -10.43
C LEU A 83 8.17 1.55 -10.14
N ALA A 84 8.85 0.55 -10.69
CA ALA A 84 10.30 0.41 -10.52
C ALA A 84 11.05 1.63 -11.08
N ALA A 85 10.75 2.02 -12.31
CA ALA A 85 11.37 3.19 -12.95
C ALA A 85 11.10 4.52 -12.22
N ALA A 86 9.97 4.62 -11.53
CA ALA A 86 9.61 5.84 -10.80
C ALA A 86 10.21 5.92 -9.39
N PHE A 87 10.36 4.79 -8.68
CA PHE A 87 10.72 4.77 -7.26
C PHE A 87 11.98 3.97 -6.94
N VAL A 88 12.24 2.86 -7.64
CA VAL A 88 13.32 1.92 -7.29
C VAL A 88 14.61 2.26 -8.02
N ASP A 89 14.57 2.33 -9.34
CA ASP A 89 15.77 2.49 -10.16
C ASP A 89 16.54 3.79 -9.83
N PRO A 90 15.88 4.96 -9.66
CA PRO A 90 16.57 6.17 -9.26
C PRO A 90 17.20 6.09 -7.86
N ALA A 91 16.53 5.41 -6.93
CA ALA A 91 17.04 5.23 -5.57
C ALA A 91 18.29 4.34 -5.56
N LEU A 92 18.28 3.24 -6.35
CA LEU A 92 19.43 2.35 -6.49
C LEU A 92 20.62 3.05 -7.15
N ALA A 93 20.37 3.84 -8.20
CA ALA A 93 21.42 4.66 -8.83
C ALA A 93 22.04 5.63 -7.82
N PHE A 94 21.21 6.36 -7.08
CA PHE A 94 21.69 7.29 -6.05
C PHE A 94 22.53 6.59 -4.96
N LEU A 95 22.08 5.43 -4.47
CA LEU A 95 22.81 4.67 -3.46
C LEU A 95 24.16 4.19 -4.00
N ASN A 96 24.20 3.69 -5.23
CA ASN A 96 25.44 3.28 -5.89
C ASN A 96 26.42 4.44 -6.02
N ASP A 97 25.96 5.61 -6.45
CA ASP A 97 26.78 6.82 -6.59
C ASP A 97 27.34 7.30 -5.23
N LYS A 98 26.66 6.97 -4.13
CA LYS A 98 27.13 7.24 -2.76
C LYS A 98 28.02 6.13 -2.18
N GLY A 99 28.36 5.11 -2.97
CA GLY A 99 29.21 3.99 -2.55
C GLY A 99 28.53 2.98 -1.64
N ALA A 100 27.18 2.97 -1.59
CA ALA A 100 26.46 1.96 -0.82
C ALA A 100 26.56 0.58 -1.48
N THR A 101 26.74 -0.47 -0.67
CA THR A 101 26.75 -1.85 -1.16
C THR A 101 25.35 -2.43 -1.17
N LEU A 102 24.88 -2.86 -2.33
CA LEU A 102 23.61 -3.59 -2.49
C LEU A 102 23.89 -5.08 -2.66
N ARG A 103 23.31 -5.91 -1.80
CA ARG A 103 23.36 -7.37 -1.88
C ARG A 103 21.98 -7.93 -2.20
N LEU A 104 21.77 -8.31 -3.46
CA LEU A 104 20.56 -9.00 -3.90
C LEU A 104 20.69 -10.51 -3.63
N SER A 105 19.55 -11.21 -3.61
CA SER A 105 19.49 -12.66 -3.37
C SER A 105 20.12 -13.09 -2.03
N THR A 106 20.33 -12.17 -1.10
CA THR A 106 20.90 -12.39 0.20
C THR A 106 19.82 -12.29 1.27
N ARG A 107 19.30 -13.43 1.69
CA ARG A 107 18.25 -13.49 2.72
C ARG A 107 18.85 -13.40 4.11
N VAL A 108 18.42 -12.42 4.91
CA VAL A 108 18.68 -12.41 6.36
C VAL A 108 17.74 -13.45 6.99
N ARG A 109 18.33 -14.42 7.72
CA ARG A 109 17.61 -15.54 8.37
C ARG A 109 17.42 -15.34 9.86
N GLY A 110 18.24 -14.49 10.47
CA GLY A 110 18.21 -14.23 11.91
C GLY A 110 18.92 -12.93 12.26
N LEU A 111 18.66 -12.49 13.47
CA LEU A 111 19.34 -11.38 14.12
C LEU A 111 19.91 -11.89 15.44
N THR A 112 21.21 -11.79 15.63
CA THR A 112 21.83 -12.04 16.94
C THR A 112 21.62 -10.81 17.81
N LEU A 113 20.83 -10.96 18.86
CA LEU A 113 20.40 -9.88 19.75
C LEU A 113 20.95 -10.12 21.16
N ASN A 114 21.36 -9.06 21.84
CA ASN A 114 21.49 -9.08 23.30
C ASN A 114 20.36 -8.24 23.92
N GLY A 115 20.37 -8.06 25.25
CA GLY A 115 19.31 -7.27 25.92
C GLY A 115 19.19 -5.81 25.45
N HIS A 116 20.15 -5.28 24.70
CA HIS A 116 20.23 -3.85 24.37
C HIS A 116 20.52 -3.51 22.91
N SER A 117 21.06 -4.44 22.13
CA SER A 117 21.53 -4.15 20.76
C SER A 117 21.44 -5.37 19.85
N THR A 118 21.38 -5.11 18.53
CA THR A 118 21.67 -6.10 17.50
C THR A 118 23.19 -6.21 17.35
N LEU A 119 23.70 -7.43 17.39
CA LEU A 119 25.12 -7.74 17.31
C LEU A 119 25.54 -8.31 15.97
N ALA A 120 24.64 -9.00 15.27
CA ALA A 120 24.93 -9.55 13.95
C ALA A 120 23.66 -9.81 13.15
N LEU A 121 23.83 -9.92 11.83
CA LEU A 121 22.82 -10.36 10.85
C LEU A 121 23.26 -11.72 10.30
N ASP A 122 22.41 -12.73 10.42
CA ASP A 122 22.68 -14.07 9.94
C ASP A 122 22.14 -14.26 8.53
N THR A 123 23.02 -14.58 7.59
CA THR A 123 22.70 -14.92 6.20
C THR A 123 23.06 -16.38 5.91
N PRO A 124 22.64 -16.98 4.79
CA PRO A 124 23.03 -18.34 4.43
C PRO A 124 24.55 -18.56 4.38
N ASP A 125 25.29 -17.54 3.95
CA ASP A 125 26.71 -17.64 3.61
C ASP A 125 27.63 -17.09 4.70
N ALA A 126 27.12 -16.22 5.58
CA ALA A 126 27.93 -15.57 6.63
C ALA A 126 27.07 -14.94 7.72
N THR A 127 27.65 -14.82 8.90
CA THR A 127 27.18 -13.92 9.95
C THR A 127 27.89 -12.57 9.80
N LEU A 128 27.13 -11.52 9.56
CA LEU A 128 27.62 -10.15 9.39
C LEU A 128 27.60 -9.43 10.72
N PRO A 129 28.75 -9.09 11.32
CA PRO A 129 28.79 -8.40 12.60
C PRO A 129 28.23 -6.98 12.47
N VAL A 130 27.56 -6.53 13.52
CA VAL A 130 27.07 -5.15 13.69
C VAL A 130 27.90 -4.52 14.81
N ALA A 131 28.71 -3.55 14.47
CA ALA A 131 29.58 -2.87 15.44
C ALA A 131 28.75 -1.92 16.34
N ALA A 132 29.36 -1.48 17.44
CA ALA A 132 28.69 -0.59 18.41
C ALA A 132 28.24 0.74 17.81
N GLY A 133 28.94 1.23 16.77
CA GLY A 133 28.60 2.44 16.04
C GLY A 133 27.68 2.22 14.83
N ASP A 134 27.21 1.01 14.58
CA ASP A 134 26.32 0.73 13.45
C ASP A 134 24.85 0.78 13.85
N ALA A 135 24.00 1.12 12.88
CA ALA A 135 22.55 1.06 13.01
C ALA A 135 21.96 0.07 12.00
N VAL A 136 20.92 -0.64 12.41
CA VAL A 136 20.16 -1.57 11.58
C VAL A 136 18.76 -1.02 11.36
N ILE A 137 18.32 -0.94 10.10
CA ILE A 137 16.93 -0.63 9.74
C ILE A 137 16.31 -1.90 9.15
N LEU A 138 15.34 -2.48 9.84
CA LEU A 138 14.59 -3.64 9.39
C LEU A 138 13.36 -3.15 8.60
N ALA A 139 13.44 -3.25 7.26
CA ALA A 139 12.39 -2.82 6.33
C ALA A 139 11.70 -4.00 5.65
N ALA A 140 11.65 -5.14 6.33
CA ALA A 140 10.99 -6.36 5.85
C ALA A 140 9.46 -6.30 6.03
N PRO A 141 8.67 -7.14 5.33
CA PRO A 141 7.24 -7.26 5.59
C PRO A 141 6.94 -7.67 7.04
N PRO A 142 5.73 -7.35 7.58
CA PRO A 142 5.45 -7.54 9.02
C PRO A 142 5.63 -8.98 9.50
N TRP A 143 5.23 -9.98 8.71
CA TRP A 143 5.44 -11.40 9.07
C TRP A 143 6.92 -11.77 9.16
N ALA A 144 7.74 -11.29 8.22
CA ALA A 144 9.18 -11.56 8.25
C ALA A 144 9.86 -10.79 9.40
N ALA A 145 9.41 -9.60 9.73
CA ALA A 145 9.89 -8.85 10.88
C ALA A 145 9.55 -9.57 12.20
N ALA A 146 8.33 -10.14 12.31
CA ALA A 146 7.93 -10.93 13.48
C ALA A 146 8.75 -12.23 13.63
N ASP A 147 9.09 -12.88 12.50
CA ASP A 147 9.97 -14.07 12.51
C ASP A 147 11.40 -13.72 12.97
N LEU A 148 11.92 -12.56 12.57
CA LEU A 148 13.26 -12.08 12.93
C LEU A 148 13.33 -11.51 14.36
N LEU A 149 12.22 -11.01 14.89
CA LEU A 149 12.13 -10.35 16.20
C LEU A 149 11.04 -11.01 17.05
N PRO A 150 11.33 -12.12 17.72
CA PRO A 150 10.35 -12.80 18.56
C PRO A 150 9.74 -11.87 19.62
N GLY A 151 8.42 -11.89 19.73
CA GLY A 151 7.67 -11.00 20.61
C GLY A 151 7.27 -9.65 20.00
N LEU A 152 7.70 -9.34 18.77
CA LEU A 152 7.24 -8.15 18.07
C LEU A 152 5.76 -8.29 17.69
N THR A 153 4.92 -7.40 18.20
CA THR A 153 3.52 -7.30 17.76
C THR A 153 3.47 -6.57 16.42
N VAL A 154 2.86 -7.21 15.43
CA VAL A 154 2.66 -6.66 14.08
C VAL A 154 1.23 -6.90 13.61
N PRO A 155 0.73 -6.18 12.61
CA PRO A 155 -0.50 -6.55 11.91
C PRO A 155 -0.42 -7.99 11.38
N ASN A 156 -1.49 -8.76 11.52
CA ASN A 156 -1.53 -10.19 11.18
C ASN A 156 -2.79 -10.61 10.39
N ASP A 157 -3.64 -9.66 10.06
CA ASP A 157 -4.76 -9.82 9.13
C ASP A 157 -4.48 -8.99 7.88
N PHE A 158 -4.57 -9.59 6.69
CA PHE A 158 -4.17 -8.99 5.43
C PHE A 158 -5.32 -9.00 4.43
N ARG A 159 -5.24 -8.10 3.45
CA ARG A 159 -6.18 -8.01 2.33
C ARG A 159 -5.46 -8.22 1.02
N ALA A 160 -6.14 -8.95 0.14
CA ALA A 160 -5.62 -9.26 -1.17
C ALA A 160 -5.83 -8.11 -2.18
N ILE A 161 -4.95 -8.06 -3.16
CA ILE A 161 -5.13 -7.29 -4.40
C ILE A 161 -4.98 -8.24 -5.58
N VAL A 162 -5.85 -8.11 -6.57
CA VAL A 162 -5.72 -8.77 -7.86
C VAL A 162 -5.41 -7.71 -8.92
N ASN A 163 -4.34 -7.94 -9.68
CA ASN A 163 -4.02 -7.13 -10.85
C ASN A 163 -4.16 -7.97 -12.12
N ALA A 164 -4.73 -7.37 -13.16
CA ALA A 164 -4.78 -7.93 -14.50
C ALA A 164 -4.04 -7.02 -15.46
N HIS A 165 -3.19 -7.60 -16.28
CA HIS A 165 -2.46 -6.89 -17.33
C HIS A 165 -2.80 -7.51 -18.68
N PHE A 166 -3.25 -6.69 -19.61
CA PHE A 166 -3.64 -7.08 -20.95
C PHE A 166 -2.69 -6.44 -21.96
N LYS A 167 -2.04 -7.26 -22.79
CA LYS A 167 -1.06 -6.80 -23.80
C LYS A 167 -1.79 -6.18 -24.99
N MET A 168 -2.32 -5.00 -24.78
CA MET A 168 -3.04 -4.21 -25.78
C MET A 168 -2.92 -2.74 -25.43
N ALA A 169 -2.61 -1.90 -26.41
CA ALA A 169 -2.67 -0.45 -26.25
C ALA A 169 -4.13 -0.01 -26.02
N ALA A 170 -4.33 0.91 -25.09
CA ALA A 170 -5.64 1.50 -24.90
C ALA A 170 -6.06 2.33 -26.15
N PRO A 171 -7.36 2.41 -26.47
CA PRO A 171 -7.83 3.27 -27.55
C PRO A 171 -7.37 4.71 -27.39
N ALA A 172 -7.13 5.40 -28.53
CA ALA A 172 -6.77 6.80 -28.50
C ALA A 172 -7.85 7.63 -27.78
N GLY A 173 -7.41 8.55 -26.91
CA GLY A 173 -8.32 9.36 -26.11
C GLY A 173 -8.83 8.70 -24.82
N SER A 174 -8.42 7.45 -24.53
CA SER A 174 -8.75 6.83 -23.24
C SER A 174 -8.18 7.65 -22.09
N PRO A 175 -8.92 7.81 -20.97
CA PRO A 175 -8.37 8.42 -19.77
C PRO A 175 -7.21 7.56 -19.22
N ALA A 176 -6.16 8.19 -18.72
CA ALA A 176 -5.01 7.47 -18.16
C ALA A 176 -5.40 6.59 -16.96
N MET A 177 -6.47 6.95 -16.24
CA MET A 177 -7.05 6.21 -15.12
C MET A 177 -8.58 6.33 -15.19
N LEU A 178 -9.28 5.21 -15.03
CA LEU A 178 -10.74 5.14 -15.04
C LEU A 178 -11.22 4.21 -13.92
N GLY A 179 -12.11 4.72 -13.06
CA GLY A 179 -12.83 3.92 -12.07
C GLY A 179 -14.06 3.25 -12.69
N VAL A 180 -14.26 1.98 -12.38
CA VAL A 180 -15.43 1.19 -12.81
C VAL A 180 -16.29 0.89 -11.57
N ILE A 181 -17.60 1.03 -11.70
CA ILE A 181 -18.57 0.77 -10.64
C ILE A 181 -19.44 -0.40 -11.04
N GLY A 182 -19.59 -1.37 -10.14
CA GLY A 182 -20.47 -2.53 -10.33
C GLY A 182 -19.90 -3.62 -11.25
N GLY A 183 -18.58 -3.60 -11.51
CA GLY A 183 -17.85 -4.64 -12.21
C GLY A 183 -16.90 -5.42 -11.29
N THR A 184 -16.18 -6.39 -11.86
CA THR A 184 -15.02 -7.02 -11.22
C THR A 184 -13.80 -6.11 -11.32
N ALA A 185 -13.64 -5.39 -12.43
CA ALA A 185 -12.64 -4.35 -12.56
C ALA A 185 -13.01 -3.14 -11.69
N GLU A 186 -12.05 -2.60 -10.93
CA GLU A 186 -12.25 -1.36 -10.15
C GLU A 186 -11.55 -0.18 -10.79
N TRP A 187 -10.24 -0.31 -11.05
CA TRP A 187 -9.42 0.76 -11.61
C TRP A 187 -8.69 0.28 -12.85
N ILE A 188 -8.97 0.92 -13.99
CA ILE A 188 -8.33 0.67 -15.27
C ILE A 188 -7.29 1.74 -15.52
N PHE A 189 -6.06 1.32 -15.85
CA PHE A 189 -4.95 2.18 -16.21
C PHE A 189 -4.58 1.96 -17.68
N ALA A 190 -4.60 3.03 -18.46
CA ALA A 190 -4.29 3.01 -19.88
C ALA A 190 -2.81 3.37 -20.13
N PHE A 191 -2.03 2.41 -20.61
CA PHE A 191 -0.66 2.60 -21.05
C PHE A 191 -0.56 2.47 -22.57
N ARG A 192 0.60 2.82 -23.14
CA ARG A 192 0.83 2.75 -24.59
C ARG A 192 0.90 1.32 -25.11
N ASP A 193 1.33 0.38 -24.29
CA ASP A 193 1.61 -1.02 -24.61
C ASP A 193 0.70 -2.02 -23.90
N ARG A 194 -0.05 -1.56 -22.92
CA ARG A 194 -0.91 -2.41 -22.10
C ARG A 194 -2.07 -1.66 -21.47
N ILE A 195 -3.10 -2.40 -21.10
CA ILE A 195 -4.15 -1.99 -20.17
C ILE A 195 -3.93 -2.77 -18.89
N SER A 196 -3.85 -2.07 -17.76
CA SER A 196 -3.71 -2.70 -16.45
C SER A 196 -4.94 -2.42 -15.60
N VAL A 197 -5.37 -3.41 -14.81
CA VAL A 197 -6.51 -3.30 -13.91
C VAL A 197 -6.07 -3.66 -12.52
N THR A 198 -6.53 -2.91 -11.52
CA THR A 198 -6.35 -3.23 -10.10
C THR A 198 -7.71 -3.45 -9.47
N VAL A 199 -7.82 -4.50 -8.66
CA VAL A 199 -8.98 -4.82 -7.84
C VAL A 199 -8.53 -4.88 -6.39
N SER A 200 -9.02 -3.96 -5.58
CA SER A 200 -8.75 -3.86 -4.14
C SER A 200 -9.72 -4.73 -3.34
N GLY A 201 -9.39 -5.05 -2.08
CA GLY A 201 -10.26 -5.88 -1.24
C GLY A 201 -10.63 -7.21 -1.90
N ALA A 202 -9.68 -7.79 -2.64
CA ALA A 202 -9.91 -8.89 -3.56
C ALA A 202 -10.01 -10.28 -2.88
N ASP A 203 -10.24 -10.34 -1.56
CA ASP A 203 -10.25 -11.59 -0.78
C ASP A 203 -11.26 -12.60 -1.31
N ALA A 204 -12.42 -12.13 -1.77
CA ALA A 204 -13.48 -12.99 -2.33
C ALA A 204 -13.12 -13.62 -3.70
N ILE A 205 -12.15 -13.06 -4.42
CA ILE A 205 -11.83 -13.49 -5.78
C ILE A 205 -10.38 -13.98 -5.95
N VAL A 206 -9.51 -13.74 -4.98
CA VAL A 206 -8.08 -14.04 -5.10
C VAL A 206 -7.78 -15.52 -5.34
N ASP A 207 -8.62 -16.43 -4.86
CA ASP A 207 -8.47 -17.89 -5.03
C ASP A 207 -9.14 -18.45 -6.29
N GLN A 208 -9.93 -17.65 -7.01
CA GLN A 208 -10.59 -18.07 -8.25
C GLN A 208 -9.58 -18.32 -9.36
N ASP A 209 -9.98 -19.06 -10.39
CA ASP A 209 -9.11 -19.36 -11.53
C ASP A 209 -8.63 -18.08 -12.24
N ARG A 210 -7.38 -18.11 -12.78
CA ARG A 210 -6.81 -16.93 -13.43
C ARG A 210 -7.45 -16.62 -14.77
N GLU A 211 -7.85 -17.62 -15.54
CA GLU A 211 -8.48 -17.45 -16.83
C GLU A 211 -9.90 -16.87 -16.66
N ASP A 212 -10.66 -17.41 -15.71
CA ASP A 212 -12.00 -16.87 -15.36
C ASP A 212 -11.93 -15.42 -14.92
N LEU A 213 -10.93 -15.07 -14.11
CA LEU A 213 -10.69 -13.67 -13.70
C LEU A 213 -10.33 -12.79 -14.89
N ALA A 214 -9.45 -13.27 -15.79
CA ALA A 214 -9.04 -12.52 -16.96
C ALA A 214 -10.22 -12.26 -17.89
N ILE A 215 -11.06 -13.26 -18.15
CA ILE A 215 -12.27 -13.13 -18.98
C ILE A 215 -13.23 -12.11 -18.40
N ARG A 216 -13.55 -12.19 -17.11
CA ARG A 216 -14.50 -11.26 -16.46
C ARG A 216 -13.97 -9.84 -16.41
N ILE A 217 -12.70 -9.66 -16.02
CA ILE A 217 -12.09 -8.34 -15.97
C ILE A 217 -11.97 -7.74 -17.36
N TRP A 218 -11.67 -8.56 -18.39
CA TRP A 218 -11.62 -8.10 -19.78
C TRP A 218 -12.98 -7.65 -20.29
N ALA A 219 -14.07 -8.35 -19.92
CA ALA A 219 -15.42 -7.93 -20.26
C ALA A 219 -15.76 -6.53 -19.71
N ASP A 220 -15.37 -6.24 -18.47
CA ASP A 220 -15.52 -4.90 -17.87
C ASP A 220 -14.68 -3.86 -18.60
N VAL A 221 -13.42 -4.18 -18.93
CA VAL A 221 -12.50 -3.29 -19.68
C VAL A 221 -13.06 -2.97 -21.05
N THR A 222 -13.53 -3.98 -21.81
CA THR A 222 -14.11 -3.77 -23.14
C THR A 222 -15.34 -2.87 -23.11
N LYS A 223 -16.19 -3.06 -22.11
CA LYS A 223 -17.37 -2.22 -21.89
C LYS A 223 -16.98 -0.78 -21.52
N ALA A 224 -16.04 -0.62 -20.57
CA ALA A 224 -15.65 0.69 -20.07
C ALA A 224 -14.89 1.54 -21.11
N LEU A 225 -14.06 0.92 -21.95
CA LEU A 225 -13.25 1.58 -22.96
C LEU A 225 -13.81 1.46 -24.39
N ASN A 226 -15.00 0.86 -24.56
CA ASN A 226 -15.64 0.61 -25.86
C ASN A 226 -14.72 -0.16 -26.84
N ILE A 227 -14.06 -1.20 -26.35
CA ILE A 227 -13.15 -2.04 -27.15
C ILE A 227 -13.94 -3.17 -27.77
N LYS A 228 -13.76 -3.39 -29.10
CA LYS A 228 -14.36 -4.48 -29.85
C LYS A 228 -13.25 -5.48 -30.26
N ALA A 229 -12.57 -6.07 -29.29
CA ALA A 229 -11.51 -7.03 -29.53
C ALA A 229 -11.67 -8.23 -28.59
N PRO A 230 -11.25 -9.44 -29.03
CA PRO A 230 -11.20 -10.60 -28.17
C PRO A 230 -10.20 -10.39 -27.03
N LEU A 231 -10.21 -11.29 -26.06
CA LEU A 231 -9.23 -11.30 -24.96
C LEU A 231 -7.80 -11.40 -25.53
N PRO A 232 -6.94 -10.40 -25.31
CA PRO A 232 -5.55 -10.44 -25.77
C PRO A 232 -4.69 -11.33 -24.85
N ALA A 233 -3.41 -11.43 -25.10
CA ALA A 233 -2.47 -12.00 -24.13
C ALA A 233 -2.55 -11.25 -22.80
N TRP A 234 -2.60 -11.99 -21.69
CA TRP A 234 -2.88 -11.45 -20.38
C TRP A 234 -2.01 -12.08 -19.28
N GLN A 235 -1.93 -11.40 -18.16
CA GLN A 235 -1.34 -11.90 -16.91
C GLN A 235 -2.19 -11.47 -15.72
N ILE A 236 -2.54 -12.42 -14.86
CA ILE A 236 -3.16 -12.16 -13.54
C ILE A 236 -2.09 -12.29 -12.45
N VAL A 237 -1.93 -11.26 -11.66
CA VAL A 237 -1.07 -11.23 -10.48
C VAL A 237 -1.95 -11.15 -9.24
N LYS A 238 -1.76 -12.09 -8.33
CA LYS A 238 -2.53 -12.23 -7.09
C LYS A 238 -1.61 -12.01 -5.90
N GLU A 239 -1.78 -10.89 -5.21
CA GLU A 239 -1.05 -10.64 -3.98
C GLU A 239 -2.00 -10.82 -2.79
N LYS A 240 -1.85 -11.96 -2.09
CA LYS A 240 -2.73 -12.32 -0.97
C LYS A 240 -2.49 -11.50 0.29
N ARG A 241 -1.30 -10.95 0.45
CA ARG A 241 -0.91 -10.12 1.59
C ARG A 241 -0.47 -8.73 1.10
N ALA A 242 -1.30 -8.12 0.25
CA ALA A 242 -0.97 -6.84 -0.37
C ALA A 242 -0.86 -5.71 0.66
N THR A 243 -1.77 -5.68 1.62
CA THR A 243 -1.78 -4.70 2.72
C THR A 243 -2.24 -5.39 4.00
N PHE A 244 -1.91 -4.82 5.16
CA PHE A 244 -2.66 -5.17 6.37
C PHE A 244 -4.10 -4.65 6.24
N ALA A 245 -5.06 -5.35 6.86
CA ALA A 245 -6.45 -4.89 6.91
C ALA A 245 -6.52 -3.55 7.65
N ALA A 246 -7.02 -2.51 7.01
CA ALA A 246 -7.06 -1.16 7.56
C ALA A 246 -8.14 -0.98 8.65
N THR A 247 -8.35 -2.01 9.51
CA THR A 247 -9.28 -1.97 10.63
C THR A 247 -8.66 -1.30 11.87
N PRO A 248 -9.46 -0.75 12.80
CA PRO A 248 -8.95 -0.24 14.06
C PRO A 248 -8.10 -1.25 14.85
N ALA A 249 -8.49 -2.53 14.82
CA ALA A 249 -7.79 -3.60 15.51
C ALA A 249 -6.38 -3.84 14.94
N GLN A 250 -6.22 -3.81 13.62
CA GLN A 250 -4.93 -3.99 12.98
C GLN A 250 -4.06 -2.73 13.05
N ASP A 251 -4.66 -1.53 12.98
CA ASP A 251 -3.94 -0.28 13.20
C ASP A 251 -3.33 -0.20 14.61
N ALA A 252 -4.04 -0.70 15.62
CA ALA A 252 -3.55 -0.76 17.00
C ALA A 252 -2.36 -1.73 17.20
N ARG A 253 -2.12 -2.67 16.29
CA ARG A 253 -1.01 -3.63 16.33
C ARG A 253 0.27 -3.12 15.68
N ARG A 254 0.24 -1.95 15.06
CA ARG A 254 1.39 -1.37 14.35
C ARG A 254 2.43 -0.86 15.36
N PRO A 255 3.68 -1.36 15.29
CA PRO A 255 4.74 -0.91 16.19
C PRO A 255 5.31 0.44 15.75
N PRO A 256 5.87 1.22 16.69
CA PRO A 256 6.66 2.39 16.35
C PRO A 256 7.97 2.01 15.63
N ALA A 257 8.59 2.96 14.94
CA ALA A 257 9.88 2.74 14.29
C ALA A 257 11.01 2.44 15.28
N LYS A 258 10.95 3.00 16.49
CA LYS A 258 11.92 2.75 17.56
C LYS A 258 11.61 1.41 18.25
N THR A 259 12.61 0.54 18.36
CA THR A 259 12.50 -0.73 19.07
C THR A 259 13.10 -0.65 20.49
N GLN A 260 13.05 -1.75 21.22
CA GLN A 260 13.74 -1.87 22.51
C GLN A 260 15.28 -1.95 22.37
N TRP A 261 15.79 -2.34 21.20
CA TRP A 261 17.23 -2.37 20.93
C TRP A 261 17.69 -1.01 20.40
N ARG A 262 18.78 -0.49 20.97
CA ARG A 262 19.24 0.88 20.72
C ARG A 262 19.61 1.17 19.28
N ASN A 263 20.13 0.16 18.56
CA ASN A 263 20.63 0.27 17.19
C ASN A 263 19.73 -0.41 16.16
N LEU A 264 18.48 -0.78 16.51
CA LEU A 264 17.54 -1.43 15.61
C LEU A 264 16.25 -0.60 15.46
N PHE A 265 15.92 -0.27 14.21
CA PHE A 265 14.75 0.53 13.85
C PHE A 265 13.90 -0.21 12.82
N LEU A 266 12.58 0.01 12.86
CA LEU A 266 11.63 -0.57 11.93
C LEU A 266 11.23 0.44 10.86
N ALA A 267 11.13 -0.03 9.62
CA ALA A 267 10.53 0.70 8.52
C ALA A 267 9.54 -0.21 7.77
N GLY A 268 8.55 0.38 7.14
CA GLY A 268 7.50 -0.28 6.38
C GLY A 268 6.17 0.43 6.58
N ASP A 269 5.30 0.33 5.61
CA ASP A 269 3.95 0.88 5.64
C ASP A 269 3.09 0.31 6.79
N TRP A 270 3.45 -0.85 7.30
CA TRP A 270 2.84 -1.53 8.45
C TRP A 270 3.30 -1.00 9.81
N SER A 271 4.31 -0.14 9.87
CA SER A 271 4.71 0.55 11.11
C SER A 271 3.77 1.71 11.41
N GLN A 272 3.88 2.32 12.59
CA GLN A 272 2.96 3.36 13.10
C GLN A 272 3.16 4.72 12.39
N THR A 273 2.83 4.77 11.09
CA THR A 273 2.96 5.98 10.26
C THR A 273 1.77 6.94 10.37
N GLY A 274 0.63 6.46 10.88
CA GLY A 274 -0.63 7.18 10.86
C GLY A 274 -1.33 7.20 9.49
N LEU A 275 -0.75 6.55 8.47
CA LEU A 275 -1.34 6.35 7.14
C LEU A 275 -1.71 4.87 6.94
N PRO A 276 -2.65 4.54 6.03
CA PRO A 276 -2.86 3.14 5.63
C PRO A 276 -1.62 2.58 4.91
N ALA A 277 -1.66 1.29 4.55
CA ALA A 277 -0.60 0.64 3.80
C ALA A 277 -0.50 1.23 2.38
N THR A 278 0.42 2.15 2.20
CA THR A 278 0.63 2.91 0.97
C THR A 278 2.12 3.16 0.73
N ILE A 279 2.49 3.47 -0.52
CA ILE A 279 3.85 3.91 -0.87
C ILE A 279 4.26 5.12 -0.03
N GLU A 280 3.37 6.09 0.17
CA GLU A 280 3.62 7.26 1.02
C GLU A 280 3.90 6.86 2.47
N GLY A 281 3.10 5.91 3.02
CA GLY A 281 3.33 5.36 4.35
C GLY A 281 4.71 4.69 4.47
N ALA A 282 5.10 3.91 3.48
CA ALA A 282 6.41 3.26 3.43
C ALA A 282 7.56 4.28 3.39
N LEU A 283 7.46 5.31 2.54
CA LEU A 283 8.47 6.37 2.43
C LEU A 283 8.64 7.13 3.75
N ARG A 284 7.54 7.58 4.36
CA ARG A 284 7.58 8.27 5.68
C ARG A 284 8.13 7.39 6.80
N SER A 285 7.87 6.09 6.74
CA SER A 285 8.46 5.16 7.71
C SER A 285 9.97 5.06 7.55
N GLY A 286 10.46 5.02 6.31
CA GLY A 286 11.88 5.04 5.98
C GLY A 286 12.58 6.30 6.46
N GLU A 287 11.99 7.48 6.23
CA GLU A 287 12.49 8.77 6.74
C GLU A 287 12.59 8.77 8.27
N THR A 288 11.54 8.27 8.93
CA THR A 288 11.50 8.18 10.41
C THR A 288 12.59 7.25 10.93
N ALA A 289 12.74 6.06 10.34
CA ALA A 289 13.75 5.10 10.75
C ALA A 289 15.17 5.63 10.49
N ALA A 290 15.40 6.27 9.34
CA ALA A 290 16.68 6.88 9.00
C ALA A 290 17.04 8.02 9.97
N ALA A 291 16.10 8.88 10.32
CA ALA A 291 16.34 9.95 11.30
C ALA A 291 16.68 9.41 12.70
N LEU A 292 16.08 8.28 13.10
CA LEU A 292 16.40 7.61 14.36
C LEU A 292 17.81 6.97 14.31
N ALA A 293 18.14 6.30 13.20
CA ALA A 293 19.44 5.71 12.97
C ALA A 293 20.56 6.76 13.00
N LEU A 294 20.38 7.90 12.30
CA LEU A 294 21.34 9.00 12.29
C LEU A 294 21.58 9.58 13.69
N ARG A 295 20.54 9.71 14.50
CA ARG A 295 20.71 10.14 15.90
C ARG A 295 21.49 9.13 16.73
N HIS A 296 21.30 7.83 16.50
CA HIS A 296 22.08 6.79 17.17
C HIS A 296 23.56 6.86 16.78
N LEU A 297 23.86 7.11 15.50
CA LEU A 297 25.23 7.23 14.99
C LEU A 297 25.96 8.51 15.46
N SER A 298 25.22 9.50 15.96
CA SER A 298 25.77 10.79 16.44
C SER A 298 26.05 10.79 17.95
N LEU A 299 25.75 9.70 18.67
CA LEU A 299 26.02 9.51 20.10
C LEU A 299 27.31 8.73 20.33
#